data_ddf470439af8aa936510585ca833b389
#
_entry.id   ddf470439af8aa936510585ca833b389
#
_cell.length_a   1.000
_cell.length_b   1.000
_cell.length_c   1.000
_cell.angle_alpha   90.00
_cell.angle_beta   90.00
_cell.angle_gamma   90.00
#
_symmetry.space_group_name_H-M   'P 1'
#
loop_
_entity.id
_entity.type
_entity.pdbx_description
1 polymer ?
#
loop_
_entity_poly.entity_id
_entity_poly.type
_entity_poly.pdbx_seq_one_letter_code
_entity_poly.pdbx_strand_id
1 'polypeptide(L)' 'GKNFIEENFHNNYVWETVMSLGEPDSEIFVRRYKFDEKIKDISKAMGLNISTVKTRLSRGKRKLRKMLSNAEERL' A
#
# COMPACT_ATOMS: atom_id res chain seq x y z
N GLY A 1 -8.69 -10.91 11.44
CA GLY A 1 -9.40 -10.43 10.28
C GLY A 1 -8.56 -9.49 9.44
N LYS A 2 -9.10 -9.10 8.33
CA LYS A 2 -8.45 -8.16 7.43
C LYS A 2 -8.49 -6.77 8.04
N ASN A 3 -7.43 -6.00 7.85
CA ASN A 3 -7.43 -4.63 8.31
C ASN A 3 -8.26 -3.75 7.35
N PHE A 4 -8.59 -2.54 7.80
CA PHE A 4 -9.41 -1.59 7.05
C PHE A 4 -8.89 -1.33 5.63
N ILE A 5 -7.58 -1.19 5.50
CA ILE A 5 -6.96 -0.88 4.21
C ILE A 5 -7.16 -2.01 3.21
N GLU A 6 -6.90 -3.26 3.63
CA GLU A 6 -7.06 -4.41 2.75
C GLU A 6 -8.50 -4.60 2.30
N GLU A 7 -9.46 -4.37 3.18
CA GLU A 7 -10.88 -4.48 2.86
C GLU A 7 -11.34 -3.43 1.86
N ASN A 8 -10.64 -2.30 1.77
CA ASN A 8 -11.05 -1.17 0.94
C ASN A 8 -10.19 -0.95 -0.29
N PHE A 9 -9.30 -1.89 -0.63
CA PHE A 9 -8.45 -1.72 -1.82
C PHE A 9 -9.21 -1.72 -3.15
N HIS A 10 -10.49 -2.04 -3.15
CA HIS A 10 -11.33 -1.89 -4.33
C HIS A 10 -11.87 -0.46 -4.50
N ASN A 11 -11.66 0.41 -3.52
CA ASN A 11 -12.18 1.78 -3.51
C ASN A 11 -11.21 2.74 -4.19
N ASN A 12 -11.67 3.50 -5.18
CA ASN A 12 -10.84 4.44 -5.92
C ASN A 12 -10.20 5.51 -5.04
N TYR A 13 -10.90 5.95 -3.99
CA TYR A 13 -10.35 6.91 -3.05
C TYR A 13 -9.10 6.37 -2.34
N VAL A 14 -9.13 5.10 -1.98
CA VAL A 14 -7.97 4.45 -1.35
C VAL A 14 -6.79 4.46 -2.31
N TRP A 15 -7.02 4.17 -3.61
CA TRP A 15 -5.95 4.17 -4.58
C TRP A 15 -5.36 5.55 -4.85
N GLU A 16 -6.20 6.58 -4.82
CA GLU A 16 -5.70 7.95 -4.91
C GLU A 16 -4.76 8.26 -3.74
N THR A 17 -5.13 7.80 -2.54
CA THR A 17 -4.30 7.97 -1.35
C THR A 17 -2.99 7.17 -1.48
N VAL A 18 -3.07 5.94 -2.00
CA VAL A 18 -1.88 5.13 -2.26
C VAL A 18 -0.92 5.87 -3.20
N MET A 19 -1.44 6.44 -4.27
CA MET A 19 -0.60 7.16 -5.22
C MET A 19 0.07 8.38 -4.59
N SER A 20 -0.53 8.97 -3.58
CA SER A 20 0.06 10.10 -2.87
C SER A 20 1.28 9.72 -2.03
N LEU A 21 1.50 8.44 -1.77
CA LEU A 21 2.70 7.99 -1.07
C LEU A 21 3.98 8.21 -1.88
N GLY A 22 3.85 8.27 -3.21
CA GLY A 22 5.01 8.42 -4.08
C GLY A 22 5.81 7.14 -4.27
N GLU A 23 6.75 7.18 -5.20
CA GLU A 23 7.61 6.04 -5.49
C GLU A 23 8.68 5.88 -4.41
N PRO A 24 9.11 4.65 -4.08
CA PRO A 24 8.66 3.39 -4.68
C PRO A 24 7.43 2.77 -4.00
N ASP A 25 6.93 3.40 -2.93
CA ASP A 25 5.87 2.82 -2.10
C ASP A 25 4.57 2.62 -2.89
N SER A 26 4.16 3.60 -3.69
CA SER A 26 2.94 3.48 -4.49
C SER A 26 3.01 2.30 -5.45
N GLU A 27 4.15 2.08 -6.11
CA GLU A 27 4.31 0.96 -7.03
C GLU A 27 4.27 -0.38 -6.28
N ILE A 28 4.88 -0.45 -5.10
CA ILE A 28 4.84 -1.67 -4.28
C ILE A 28 3.40 -2.04 -3.95
N PHE A 29 2.58 -1.06 -3.56
CA PHE A 29 1.17 -1.29 -3.25
C PHE A 29 0.36 -1.72 -4.46
N VAL A 30 0.59 -1.09 -5.62
CA VAL A 30 -0.09 -1.48 -6.86
C VAL A 30 0.23 -2.92 -7.22
N ARG A 31 1.50 -3.29 -7.18
CA ARG A 31 1.92 -4.66 -7.50
C ARG A 31 1.35 -5.68 -6.54
N ARG A 32 1.35 -5.37 -5.24
CA ARG A 32 0.90 -6.31 -4.22
C ARG A 32 -0.61 -6.47 -4.19
N TYR A 33 -1.36 -5.38 -4.27
CA TYR A 33 -2.81 -5.42 -4.02
C TYR A 33 -3.67 -5.31 -5.27
N LYS A 34 -3.16 -4.71 -6.32
CA LYS A 34 -3.91 -4.60 -7.57
C LYS A 34 -3.58 -5.73 -8.54
N PHE A 35 -2.31 -6.11 -8.61
CA PHE A 35 -1.86 -7.19 -9.50
C PHE A 35 -1.58 -8.50 -8.78
N ASP A 36 -1.77 -8.53 -7.47
CA ASP A 36 -1.63 -9.74 -6.65
C ASP A 36 -0.26 -10.43 -6.80
N GLU A 37 0.80 -9.63 -6.93
CA GLU A 37 2.16 -10.17 -7.04
C GLU A 37 2.69 -10.60 -5.68
N LYS A 38 3.50 -11.65 -5.68
CA LYS A 38 4.16 -12.13 -4.47
C LYS A 38 5.28 -11.18 -4.09
N ILE A 39 5.55 -11.08 -2.79
CA ILE A 39 6.60 -10.18 -2.28
C ILE A 39 7.95 -10.44 -2.94
N LYS A 40 8.30 -11.72 -3.14
CA LYS A 40 9.59 -12.05 -3.76
C LYS A 40 9.65 -11.58 -5.23
N ASP A 41 8.52 -11.60 -5.92
CA ASP A 41 8.45 -11.14 -7.31
C ASP A 41 8.54 -9.63 -7.39
N ILE A 42 7.92 -8.93 -6.44
CA ILE A 42 8.04 -7.47 -6.32
C ILE A 42 9.49 -7.09 -6.05
N SER A 43 10.14 -7.82 -5.14
CA SER A 43 11.55 -7.61 -4.82
C SER A 43 12.42 -7.68 -6.06
N LYS A 44 12.23 -8.71 -6.88
CA LYS A 44 12.97 -8.90 -8.13
C LYS A 44 12.68 -7.79 -9.13
N ALA A 45 11.40 -7.50 -9.34
CA ALA A 45 10.98 -6.52 -10.35
C ALA A 45 11.50 -5.12 -10.03
N MET A 46 11.58 -4.77 -8.75
CA MET A 46 11.94 -3.43 -8.33
C MET A 46 13.39 -3.30 -7.85
N GLY A 47 14.13 -4.39 -7.84
CA GLY A 47 15.53 -4.38 -7.37
C GLY A 47 15.66 -4.05 -5.89
N LEU A 48 14.70 -4.46 -5.07
CA LEU A 48 14.70 -4.22 -3.63
C LEU A 48 14.83 -5.55 -2.88
N ASN A 49 15.36 -5.51 -1.66
CA ASN A 49 15.38 -6.68 -0.81
C ASN A 49 13.98 -7.04 -0.34
N ILE A 50 13.73 -8.33 -0.12
CA ILE A 50 12.45 -8.81 0.39
C ILE A 50 12.07 -8.11 1.70
N SER A 51 13.04 -7.97 2.61
CA SER A 51 12.80 -7.30 3.88
C SER A 51 12.43 -5.82 3.69
N THR A 52 13.03 -5.17 2.70
CA THR A 52 12.71 -3.78 2.37
C THR A 52 11.27 -3.68 1.86
N VAL A 53 10.86 -4.58 0.97
CA VAL A 53 9.47 -4.60 0.46
C VAL A 53 8.49 -4.78 1.61
N LYS A 54 8.75 -5.74 2.50
CA LYS A 54 7.89 -5.99 3.67
C LYS A 54 7.80 -4.77 4.58
N THR A 55 8.92 -4.13 4.85
CA THR A 55 8.96 -2.95 5.72
C THR A 55 8.17 -1.79 5.10
N ARG A 56 8.36 -1.55 3.81
CA ARG A 56 7.65 -0.47 3.14
C ARG A 56 6.15 -0.72 3.07
N LEU A 57 5.72 -1.98 2.87
CA LEU A 57 4.31 -2.33 2.95
C LEU A 57 3.74 -2.08 4.34
N SER A 58 4.45 -2.52 5.37
CA SER A 58 4.01 -2.36 6.76
C SER A 58 3.88 -0.88 7.14
N ARG A 59 4.91 -0.10 6.86
CA ARG A 59 4.92 1.34 7.15
C ARG A 59 3.89 2.10 6.32
N GLY A 60 3.77 1.71 5.05
CA GLY A 60 2.80 2.32 4.15
C GLY A 60 1.38 2.08 4.58
N LYS A 61 1.06 0.86 5.03
CA LYS A 61 -0.27 0.56 5.56
C LYS A 61 -0.61 1.42 6.76
N ARG A 62 0.35 1.60 7.66
CA ARG A 62 0.16 2.45 8.84
C ARG A 62 -0.11 3.89 8.44
N LYS A 63 0.67 4.39 7.50
CA LYS A 63 0.52 5.76 7.00
C LYS A 63 -0.82 5.95 6.31
N LEU A 64 -1.22 5.00 5.46
CA LEU A 64 -2.51 5.05 4.77
C LEU A 64 -3.67 5.04 5.75
N ARG A 65 -3.60 4.18 6.77
CA ARG A 65 -4.66 4.10 7.78
C ARG A 65 -4.84 5.45 8.47
N LYS A 66 -3.73 6.10 8.80
CA LYS A 66 -3.76 7.41 9.45
C LYS A 66 -4.36 8.47 8.52
N MET A 67 -3.95 8.48 7.27
CA MET A 67 -4.45 9.45 6.29
C MET A 67 -5.94 9.27 6.03
N LEU A 68 -6.39 8.03 5.89
CA LEU A 68 -7.80 7.73 5.63
C LEU A 68 -8.67 8.03 6.85
N SER A 69 -8.19 7.74 8.06
CA SER A 69 -8.91 8.08 9.29
C SER A 69 -9.07 9.59 9.44
N ASN A 70 -8.02 10.35 9.15
CA ASN A 70 -8.09 11.81 9.23
C ASN A 70 -9.10 12.37 8.23
N ALA A 71 -9.18 11.79 7.05
CA ALA A 71 -10.16 12.21 6.04
C ALA A 71 -11.59 11.96 6.53
N GLU A 72 -11.84 10.82 7.14
CA GLU A 72 -13.15 10.50 7.70
C GLU A 72 -13.55 11.45 8.82
N GLU A 73 -12.60 11.81 9.67
CA GLU A 73 -12.85 12.72 10.79
C GLU A 73 -13.24 14.12 10.33
N ARG A 74 -12.83 14.51 9.13
CA ARG A 74 -13.16 15.83 8.58
C ARG A 74 -14.54 15.89 7.93
N LEU A 75 -15.13 14.75 7.72
CA LEU A 75 -16.47 14.67 7.15
C LEU A 75 -17.54 14.82 8.23
#